data_f423c283281c473f178b939e73076d3a
#
_entry.id   f423c283281c473f178b939e73076d3a
#
_cell.length_a   1.000
_cell.length_b   1.000
_cell.length_c   1.000
_cell.angle_alpha   90.00
_cell.angle_beta   90.00
_cell.angle_gamma   90.00
#
_symmetry.space_group_name_H-M   'P 1'
#
loop_
_entity.id
_entity.type
_entity.pdbx_description
1 polymer ?
#
loop_
_entity_poly.entity_id
_entity_poly.type
_entity_poly.pdbx_seq_one_letter_code
_entity_poly.pdbx_strand_id
1 'polypeptide(L)'
;VFVYVPEQGSRPRAALLWVHGGGLVSGAPEHGHESCSRAARDLGIMVVNARYRLAPEHPFPAAMDDLTAALRWLVSSAGALGIDPELVAVGGSSAGGGLAAGLAQRAHDEGLRLAFQVLVYPMLDDRTVKTPDVPSKGRLVWTARSNRFGWSSYLGHPAGEGESRPYCVPARREDLTGLAPAWIGVGDLDLFHDEDLAYAARLRDAGVPVQVYEQTGMYHAGDVLTPVTNTIGSAFRQSWYDALRLRCERVPN
;
A
#
# COMPACT_ATOMS: atom_id res chain seq x y z
N VAL A 1 -12.17 -12.02 1.65
CA VAL A 1 -12.14 -10.56 1.89
C VAL A 1 -13.01 -10.21 3.07
N PHE A 2 -12.67 -9.13 3.79
CA PHE A 2 -13.58 -8.43 4.70
C PHE A 2 -14.07 -7.16 4.02
N VAL A 3 -15.35 -6.85 4.18
CA VAL A 3 -15.95 -5.64 3.63
C VAL A 3 -16.47 -4.79 4.81
N TYR A 4 -15.98 -3.57 4.89
CA TYR A 4 -16.40 -2.57 5.88
C TYR A 4 -17.24 -1.53 5.16
N VAL A 5 -18.44 -1.32 5.63
CA VAL A 5 -19.35 -0.31 5.10
C VAL A 5 -19.55 0.79 6.14
N PRO A 6 -19.70 2.06 5.72
CA PRO A 6 -20.01 3.13 6.67
C PRO A 6 -21.35 2.88 7.36
N GLU A 7 -21.52 3.44 8.57
CA GLU A 7 -22.77 3.34 9.32
C GLU A 7 -23.95 3.96 8.55
N GLN A 8 -25.17 3.54 8.92
CA GLN A 8 -26.42 3.83 8.22
C GLN A 8 -26.61 5.30 7.88
N GLY A 9 -26.94 5.59 6.62
CA GLY A 9 -27.38 6.90 6.13
C GLY A 9 -26.65 7.42 4.89
N SER A 10 -25.40 7.05 4.66
CA SER A 10 -24.66 7.42 3.46
C SER A 10 -24.38 6.18 2.60
N ARG A 11 -24.85 6.19 1.34
CA ARG A 11 -24.32 5.20 0.38
C ARG A 11 -22.87 5.56 0.11
N PRO A 12 -21.91 4.65 0.31
CA PRO A 12 -20.52 4.92 0.00
C PRO A 12 -20.39 5.20 -1.49
N ARG A 13 -19.82 6.35 -1.86
CA ARG A 13 -19.54 6.67 -3.27
C ARG A 13 -18.15 6.25 -3.69
N ALA A 14 -17.23 6.10 -2.73
CA ALA A 14 -15.84 5.74 -2.95
C ALA A 14 -15.51 4.42 -2.25
N ALA A 15 -14.48 3.74 -2.75
CA ALA A 15 -13.98 2.53 -2.12
C ALA A 15 -12.45 2.50 -2.05
N LEU A 16 -11.94 1.82 -1.02
CA LEU A 16 -10.53 1.51 -0.84
C LEU A 16 -10.35 -0.02 -0.81
N LEU A 17 -9.56 -0.55 -1.75
CA LEU A 17 -9.02 -1.89 -1.63
C LEU A 17 -7.76 -1.83 -0.78
N TRP A 18 -7.83 -2.39 0.44
CA TRP A 18 -6.73 -2.40 1.38
C TRP A 18 -5.99 -3.73 1.37
N VAL A 19 -4.66 -3.66 1.40
CA VAL A 19 -3.76 -4.82 1.38
C VAL A 19 -2.95 -4.85 2.68
N HIS A 20 -3.07 -5.95 3.44
CA HIS A 20 -2.36 -6.08 4.70
C HIS A 20 -0.85 -6.28 4.52
N GLY A 21 -0.07 -5.87 5.53
CA GLY A 21 1.37 -6.13 5.60
C GLY A 21 1.70 -7.56 6.04
N GLY A 22 2.99 -7.80 6.30
CA GLY A 22 3.50 -9.09 6.78
C GLY A 22 4.67 -9.62 5.95
N GLY A 23 5.43 -8.73 5.29
CA GLY A 23 6.68 -9.08 4.60
C GLY A 23 6.51 -10.08 3.46
N LEU A 24 5.32 -10.19 2.86
CA LEU A 24 4.95 -11.12 1.78
C LEU A 24 4.85 -12.60 2.23
N VAL A 25 5.24 -12.92 3.47
CA VAL A 25 5.36 -14.29 4.01
C VAL A 25 4.46 -14.55 5.21
N SER A 26 3.79 -13.54 5.72
CA SER A 26 2.92 -13.62 6.89
C SER A 26 1.81 -12.58 6.83
N GLY A 27 0.99 -12.53 7.87
CA GLY A 27 -0.09 -11.55 7.96
C GLY A 27 -1.44 -12.10 7.54
N ALA A 28 -2.43 -11.32 7.85
CA ALA A 28 -3.83 -11.62 7.54
C ALA A 28 -4.64 -10.32 7.53
N PRO A 29 -5.79 -10.27 6.81
CA PRO A 29 -6.61 -9.06 6.77
C PRO A 29 -7.15 -8.65 8.15
N GLU A 30 -7.23 -9.57 9.11
CA GLU A 30 -7.62 -9.31 10.50
C GLU A 30 -6.71 -8.27 11.18
N HIS A 31 -5.43 -8.19 10.81
CA HIS A 31 -4.50 -7.21 11.34
C HIS A 31 -4.84 -5.76 10.95
N GLY A 32 -5.55 -5.56 9.84
CA GLY A 32 -6.03 -4.25 9.39
C GLY A 32 -7.41 -3.86 9.91
N HIS A 33 -8.02 -4.65 10.80
CA HIS A 33 -9.44 -4.51 11.18
C HIS A 33 -9.75 -3.12 11.75
N GLU A 34 -8.94 -2.63 12.68
CA GLU A 34 -9.12 -1.31 13.29
C GLU A 34 -8.99 -0.19 12.26
N SER A 35 -7.91 -0.20 11.47
CA SER A 35 -7.65 0.84 10.47
C SER A 35 -8.72 0.86 9.37
N CYS A 36 -9.13 -0.32 8.89
CA CYS A 36 -10.16 -0.43 7.84
C CYS A 36 -11.55 0.00 8.34
N SER A 37 -11.95 -0.44 9.53
CA SER A 37 -13.24 -0.04 10.11
C SER A 37 -13.29 1.45 10.42
N ARG A 38 -12.18 2.00 10.90
CA ARG A 38 -12.05 3.43 11.16
C ARG A 38 -12.09 4.23 9.84
N ALA A 39 -11.38 3.79 8.80
CA ALA A 39 -11.43 4.44 7.49
C ALA A 39 -12.86 4.43 6.91
N ALA A 40 -13.57 3.31 7.00
CA ALA A 40 -14.94 3.22 6.54
C ALA A 40 -15.86 4.19 7.28
N ARG A 41 -15.76 4.25 8.60
CA ARG A 41 -16.57 5.15 9.45
C ARG A 41 -16.24 6.62 9.23
N ASP A 42 -14.95 6.99 9.34
CA ASP A 42 -14.52 8.39 9.42
C ASP A 42 -14.48 9.07 8.03
N LEU A 43 -14.35 8.30 6.96
CA LEU A 43 -14.33 8.79 5.58
C LEU A 43 -15.65 8.54 4.82
N GLY A 44 -16.56 7.74 5.35
CA GLY A 44 -17.80 7.39 4.67
C GLY A 44 -17.60 6.56 3.40
N ILE A 45 -16.52 5.80 3.30
CA ILE A 45 -16.16 4.98 2.14
C ILE A 45 -16.34 3.49 2.42
N MET A 46 -16.48 2.69 1.37
CA MET A 46 -16.36 1.24 1.51
C MET A 46 -14.89 0.84 1.56
N VAL A 47 -14.52 -0.04 2.50
CA VAL A 47 -13.17 -0.62 2.53
C VAL A 47 -13.27 -2.12 2.31
N VAL A 48 -12.54 -2.62 1.33
CA VAL A 48 -12.39 -4.04 1.03
C VAL A 48 -10.99 -4.45 1.44
N ASN A 49 -10.86 -5.26 2.49
CA ASN A 49 -9.58 -5.76 2.97
C ASN A 49 -9.37 -7.17 2.44
N ALA A 50 -8.43 -7.33 1.51
CA ALA A 50 -8.23 -8.56 0.77
C ALA A 50 -7.28 -9.51 1.50
N ARG A 51 -7.64 -10.80 1.52
CA ARG A 51 -6.71 -11.89 1.81
C ARG A 51 -6.03 -12.30 0.51
N TYR A 52 -4.74 -12.51 0.55
CA TYR A 52 -3.96 -13.00 -0.57
C TYR A 52 -3.07 -14.16 -0.13
N ARG A 53 -2.64 -14.99 -1.07
CA ARG A 53 -1.75 -16.13 -0.84
C ARG A 53 -0.34 -15.64 -0.53
N LEU A 54 0.29 -16.29 0.45
CA LEU A 54 1.59 -15.91 0.99
C LEU A 54 2.72 -16.79 0.44
N ALA A 55 3.90 -16.20 0.32
CA ALA A 55 5.14 -16.91 0.08
C ALA A 55 5.66 -17.50 1.42
N PRO A 56 6.54 -18.52 1.38
CA PRO A 56 7.08 -19.17 0.20
C PRO A 56 6.17 -20.20 -0.47
N GLU A 57 5.05 -20.61 0.16
CA GLU A 57 4.13 -21.61 -0.37
C GLU A 57 3.53 -21.17 -1.72
N HIS A 58 3.31 -19.87 -1.87
CA HIS A 58 2.76 -19.27 -3.08
C HIS A 58 3.56 -18.03 -3.49
N PRO A 59 4.72 -18.21 -4.15
CA PRO A 59 5.52 -17.08 -4.64
C PRO A 59 4.77 -16.27 -5.72
N PHE A 60 5.39 -15.18 -6.16
CA PHE A 60 4.86 -14.39 -7.28
C PHE A 60 4.54 -15.29 -8.50
N PRO A 61 3.38 -15.14 -9.15
CA PRO A 61 2.45 -14.01 -9.07
C PRO A 61 1.23 -14.20 -8.15
N ALA A 62 1.20 -15.23 -7.30
CA ALA A 62 -0.01 -15.64 -6.58
C ALA A 62 -0.72 -14.49 -5.83
N ALA A 63 -0.01 -13.72 -5.01
CA ALA A 63 -0.58 -12.59 -4.27
C ALA A 63 -1.11 -11.51 -5.23
N MET A 64 -0.37 -11.21 -6.28
CA MET A 64 -0.77 -10.20 -7.28
C MET A 64 -2.02 -10.62 -8.04
N ASP A 65 -2.17 -11.89 -8.38
CA ASP A 65 -3.36 -12.41 -9.06
C ASP A 65 -4.60 -12.38 -8.15
N ASP A 66 -4.45 -12.73 -6.87
CA ASP A 66 -5.53 -12.65 -5.89
C ASP A 66 -6.02 -11.20 -5.70
N LEU A 67 -5.09 -10.25 -5.60
CA LEU A 67 -5.41 -8.84 -5.44
C LEU A 67 -6.02 -8.22 -6.71
N THR A 68 -5.54 -8.65 -7.88
CA THR A 68 -6.13 -8.24 -9.16
C THR A 68 -7.56 -8.75 -9.29
N ALA A 69 -7.82 -9.99 -8.90
CA ALA A 69 -9.17 -10.53 -8.88
C ALA A 69 -10.10 -9.75 -7.93
N ALA A 70 -9.60 -9.38 -6.74
CA ALA A 70 -10.34 -8.55 -5.79
C ALA A 70 -10.65 -7.15 -6.34
N LEU A 71 -9.67 -6.51 -7.00
CA LEU A 71 -9.86 -5.19 -7.62
C LEU A 71 -10.88 -5.25 -8.77
N ARG A 72 -10.76 -6.23 -9.65
CA ARG A 72 -11.70 -6.42 -10.76
C ARG A 72 -13.12 -6.69 -10.27
N TRP A 73 -13.26 -7.48 -9.21
CA TRP A 73 -14.56 -7.70 -8.58
C TRP A 73 -15.13 -6.39 -8.02
N LEU A 74 -14.33 -5.60 -7.30
CA LEU A 74 -14.76 -4.33 -6.72
C LEU A 74 -15.23 -3.35 -7.81
N VAL A 75 -14.46 -3.19 -8.88
CA VAL A 75 -14.80 -2.29 -10.01
C VAL A 75 -16.03 -2.79 -10.76
N SER A 76 -16.12 -4.09 -11.07
CA SER A 76 -17.27 -4.64 -11.80
C SER A 76 -18.56 -4.64 -10.98
N SER A 77 -18.46 -4.69 -9.65
CA SER A 77 -19.61 -4.64 -8.73
C SER A 77 -19.95 -3.23 -8.26
N ALA A 78 -19.20 -2.21 -8.67
CA ALA A 78 -19.29 -0.84 -8.15
C ALA A 78 -20.74 -0.30 -8.20
N GLY A 79 -21.45 -0.46 -9.32
CA GLY A 79 -22.83 -0.01 -9.46
C GLY A 79 -23.78 -0.68 -8.47
N ALA A 80 -23.66 -2.00 -8.26
CA ALA A 80 -24.49 -2.74 -7.29
C ALA A 80 -24.16 -2.33 -5.83
N LEU A 81 -22.90 -1.98 -5.57
CA LEU A 81 -22.43 -1.54 -4.25
C LEU A 81 -22.68 -0.04 -3.99
N GLY A 82 -23.19 0.71 -4.97
CA GLY A 82 -23.42 2.16 -4.88
C GLY A 82 -22.14 3.01 -4.97
N ILE A 83 -21.04 2.42 -5.47
CA ILE A 83 -19.73 3.04 -5.63
C ILE A 83 -19.60 3.64 -7.02
N ASP A 84 -18.93 4.78 -7.11
CA ASP A 84 -18.46 5.33 -8.38
C ASP A 84 -17.12 4.62 -8.73
N PRO A 85 -17.04 3.88 -9.84
CA PRO A 85 -15.82 3.17 -10.22
C PRO A 85 -14.60 4.11 -10.45
N GLU A 86 -14.85 5.39 -10.73
CA GLU A 86 -13.80 6.42 -10.82
C GLU A 86 -13.25 6.87 -9.44
N LEU A 87 -13.88 6.46 -8.34
CA LEU A 87 -13.49 6.75 -6.97
C LEU A 87 -12.98 5.50 -6.22
N VAL A 88 -12.44 4.54 -6.95
CA VAL A 88 -11.78 3.37 -6.36
C VAL A 88 -10.29 3.68 -6.13
N ALA A 89 -9.86 3.55 -4.89
CA ALA A 89 -8.47 3.67 -4.47
C ALA A 89 -7.90 2.29 -4.09
N VAL A 90 -6.58 2.16 -4.15
CA VAL A 90 -5.85 1.03 -3.58
C VAL A 90 -4.91 1.51 -2.49
N GLY A 91 -4.63 0.68 -1.51
CA GLY A 91 -3.67 1.04 -0.47
C GLY A 91 -3.25 -0.16 0.36
N GLY A 92 -2.22 0.03 1.16
CA GLY A 92 -1.73 -1.01 2.05
C GLY A 92 -0.54 -0.56 2.88
N SER A 93 -0.15 -1.40 3.83
CA SER A 93 0.99 -1.13 4.71
C SER A 93 2.12 -2.14 4.48
N SER A 94 3.37 -1.68 4.51
CA SER A 94 4.55 -2.53 4.41
C SER A 94 4.55 -3.35 3.11
N ALA A 95 4.66 -4.67 3.18
CA ALA A 95 4.50 -5.55 2.02
C ALA A 95 3.17 -5.31 1.26
N GLY A 96 2.09 -5.03 1.99
CA GLY A 96 0.80 -4.67 1.38
C GLY A 96 0.84 -3.34 0.63
N GLY A 97 1.64 -2.38 1.09
CA GLY A 97 1.91 -1.13 0.37
C GLY A 97 2.65 -1.37 -0.94
N GLY A 98 3.65 -2.24 -0.92
CA GLY A 98 4.37 -2.68 -2.13
C GLY A 98 3.45 -3.39 -3.12
N LEU A 99 2.63 -4.34 -2.63
CA LEU A 99 1.64 -5.02 -3.46
C LEU A 99 0.59 -4.05 -4.03
N ALA A 100 0.16 -3.05 -3.25
CA ALA A 100 -0.77 -2.01 -3.73
C ALA A 100 -0.16 -1.15 -4.84
N ALA A 101 1.14 -0.79 -4.72
CA ALA A 101 1.86 -0.09 -5.78
C ALA A 101 1.97 -0.93 -7.07
N GLY A 102 2.34 -2.21 -6.95
CA GLY A 102 2.35 -3.15 -8.08
C GLY A 102 0.97 -3.34 -8.72
N LEU A 103 -0.08 -3.42 -7.88
CA LEU A 103 -1.46 -3.49 -8.34
C LEU A 103 -1.90 -2.23 -9.07
N ALA A 104 -1.48 -1.05 -8.62
CA ALA A 104 -1.76 0.22 -9.31
C ALA A 104 -1.08 0.27 -10.69
N GLN A 105 0.15 -0.23 -10.80
CA GLN A 105 0.83 -0.38 -12.10
C GLN A 105 0.08 -1.32 -13.02
N ARG A 106 -0.34 -2.49 -12.53
CA ARG A 106 -1.11 -3.47 -13.30
C ARG A 106 -2.47 -2.93 -13.72
N ALA A 107 -3.18 -2.25 -12.82
CA ALA A 107 -4.46 -1.61 -13.12
C ALA A 107 -4.33 -0.59 -14.26
N HIS A 108 -3.28 0.25 -14.22
CA HIS A 108 -2.99 1.21 -15.28
C HIS A 108 -2.79 0.52 -16.63
N ASP A 109 -1.95 -0.53 -16.69
CA ASP A 109 -1.65 -1.25 -17.93
C ASP A 109 -2.86 -2.03 -18.47
N GLU A 110 -3.78 -2.45 -17.60
CA GLU A 110 -5.06 -3.09 -17.95
C GLU A 110 -6.18 -2.07 -18.26
N GLY A 111 -5.91 -0.77 -18.19
CA GLY A 111 -6.89 0.29 -18.44
C GLY A 111 -7.92 0.48 -17.33
N LEU A 112 -7.67 -0.07 -16.13
CA LEU A 112 -8.49 0.18 -14.94
C LEU A 112 -8.04 1.47 -14.27
N ARG A 113 -8.96 2.44 -14.17
CA ARG A 113 -8.66 3.71 -13.51
C ARG A 113 -8.73 3.58 -12.01
N LEU A 114 -7.71 4.12 -11.34
CA LEU A 114 -7.69 4.26 -9.89
C LEU A 114 -7.67 5.75 -9.53
N ALA A 115 -8.43 6.11 -8.50
CA ALA A 115 -8.49 7.47 -7.99
C ALA A 115 -7.23 7.86 -7.22
N PHE A 116 -6.66 6.90 -6.46
CA PHE A 116 -5.56 7.18 -5.54
C PHE A 116 -4.81 5.92 -5.09
N GLN A 117 -3.58 6.12 -4.63
CA GLN A 117 -2.76 5.12 -3.96
C GLN A 117 -2.41 5.59 -2.54
N VAL A 118 -2.64 4.76 -1.52
CA VAL A 118 -2.23 5.00 -0.13
C VAL A 118 -1.12 4.00 0.23
N LEU A 119 0.12 4.44 0.22
CA LEU A 119 1.29 3.59 0.40
C LEU A 119 1.95 3.88 1.75
N VAL A 120 1.66 3.03 2.74
CA VAL A 120 2.10 3.19 4.12
C VAL A 120 3.40 2.40 4.33
N TYR A 121 4.53 3.09 4.47
CA TYR A 121 5.89 2.54 4.55
C TYR A 121 6.08 1.32 3.61
N PRO A 122 5.82 1.50 2.30
CA PRO A 122 5.69 0.38 1.39
C PRO A 122 7.01 -0.36 1.13
N MET A 123 6.98 -1.67 1.01
CA MET A 123 8.09 -2.52 0.61
C MET A 123 8.19 -2.53 -0.94
N LEU A 124 9.02 -1.68 -1.54
CA LEU A 124 8.99 -1.37 -2.97
C LEU A 124 10.14 -1.95 -3.78
N ASP A 125 11.33 -2.09 -3.18
CA ASP A 125 12.56 -2.39 -3.90
C ASP A 125 13.30 -3.59 -3.30
N ASP A 126 13.39 -4.69 -4.04
CA ASP A 126 14.13 -5.88 -3.63
C ASP A 126 15.65 -5.65 -3.55
N ARG A 127 16.17 -4.57 -4.18
CA ARG A 127 17.60 -4.21 -4.17
C ARG A 127 18.04 -3.63 -2.82
N THR A 128 17.13 -3.21 -1.96
CA THR A 128 17.41 -2.76 -0.59
C THR A 128 18.14 -3.83 0.23
N VAL A 129 18.03 -5.12 -0.15
CA VAL A 129 18.82 -6.18 0.48
C VAL A 129 20.34 -6.08 0.24
N LYS A 130 20.77 -5.28 -0.74
CA LYS A 130 22.17 -5.01 -1.09
C LYS A 130 22.71 -3.72 -0.48
N THR A 131 21.82 -2.89 0.06
CA THR A 131 22.22 -1.64 0.69
C THR A 131 22.97 -1.94 1.99
N PRO A 132 24.09 -1.27 2.25
CA PRO A 132 24.81 -1.42 3.51
C PRO A 132 23.90 -1.09 4.71
N ASP A 133 24.05 -1.85 5.79
CA ASP A 133 23.30 -1.62 7.02
C ASP A 133 23.58 -0.22 7.57
N VAL A 134 22.52 0.58 7.72
CA VAL A 134 22.58 1.88 8.40
C VAL A 134 22.29 1.65 9.89
N PRO A 135 23.21 2.05 10.81
CA PRO A 135 23.04 1.73 12.25
C PRO A 135 21.73 2.24 12.87
N SER A 136 21.12 3.28 12.33
CA SER A 136 19.87 3.88 12.82
C SER A 136 18.60 3.32 12.17
N LYS A 137 18.68 2.62 11.03
CA LYS A 137 17.52 2.15 10.27
C LYS A 137 17.34 0.64 10.37
N GLY A 138 16.09 0.17 10.27
CA GLY A 138 15.77 -1.26 10.18
C GLY A 138 16.15 -2.10 11.41
N ARG A 139 16.12 -1.49 12.61
CA ARG A 139 16.49 -2.16 13.87
C ARG A 139 15.32 -2.81 14.58
N LEU A 140 14.13 -2.28 14.38
CA LEU A 140 12.91 -2.70 15.06
C LEU A 140 11.91 -3.20 14.03
N VAL A 141 11.17 -4.24 14.39
CA VAL A 141 10.07 -4.86 13.63
C VAL A 141 10.54 -5.48 12.32
N TRP A 142 11.06 -4.67 11.37
CA TRP A 142 11.51 -5.17 10.07
C TRP A 142 12.99 -4.88 9.87
N THR A 143 13.78 -5.94 9.69
CA THR A 143 15.24 -5.88 9.61
C THR A 143 15.73 -6.26 8.20
N ALA A 144 16.98 -5.94 7.87
CA ALA A 144 17.61 -6.36 6.61
C ALA A 144 17.56 -7.88 6.40
N ARG A 145 17.68 -8.68 7.48
CA ARG A 145 17.52 -10.14 7.41
C ARG A 145 16.10 -10.55 7.04
N SER A 146 15.10 -9.96 7.71
CA SER A 146 13.68 -10.19 7.42
C SER A 146 13.35 -9.79 6.00
N ASN A 147 13.88 -8.66 5.54
CA ASN A 147 13.67 -8.12 4.19
C ASN A 147 14.22 -9.08 3.12
N ARG A 148 15.43 -9.59 3.31
CA ARG A 148 16.03 -10.59 2.41
C ARG A 148 15.19 -11.86 2.34
N PHE A 149 14.72 -12.35 3.49
CA PHE A 149 13.87 -13.54 3.53
C PHE A 149 12.53 -13.31 2.82
N GLY A 150 11.85 -12.20 3.13
CA GLY A 150 10.55 -11.86 2.53
C GLY A 150 10.62 -11.75 1.01
N TRP A 151 11.55 -10.93 0.51
CA TRP A 151 11.74 -10.78 -0.93
C TRP A 151 12.13 -12.09 -1.62
N SER A 152 13.13 -12.82 -1.08
CA SER A 152 13.59 -14.07 -1.73
C SER A 152 12.48 -15.12 -1.77
N SER A 153 11.67 -15.22 -0.71
CA SER A 153 10.50 -16.10 -0.68
C SER A 153 9.46 -15.73 -1.73
N TYR A 154 9.15 -14.43 -1.85
CA TYR A 154 8.16 -13.92 -2.80
C TYR A 154 8.62 -14.04 -4.25
N LEU A 155 9.88 -13.74 -4.52
CA LEU A 155 10.46 -13.83 -5.86
C LEU A 155 10.65 -15.28 -6.31
N GLY A 156 10.87 -16.21 -5.38
CA GLY A 156 11.25 -17.60 -5.65
C GLY A 156 12.73 -17.76 -6.06
N HIS A 157 13.53 -16.72 -5.87
CA HIS A 157 14.97 -16.67 -6.12
C HIS A 157 15.63 -15.61 -5.20
N PRO A 158 16.98 -15.56 -5.10
CA PRO A 158 17.65 -14.55 -4.27
C PRO A 158 17.25 -13.11 -4.64
N ALA A 159 16.88 -12.31 -3.62
CA ALA A 159 16.52 -10.92 -3.80
C ALA A 159 17.69 -10.04 -4.25
N GLY A 160 17.40 -8.96 -4.95
CA GLY A 160 18.37 -7.99 -5.44
C GLY A 160 19.04 -8.41 -6.77
N GLU A 161 18.74 -9.58 -7.30
CA GLU A 161 19.20 -10.05 -8.60
C GLU A 161 18.30 -9.55 -9.74
N GLY A 162 18.56 -10.01 -10.96
CA GLY A 162 17.83 -9.56 -12.15
C GLY A 162 16.35 -9.96 -12.17
N GLU A 163 15.47 -9.15 -11.57
CA GLU A 163 14.02 -9.33 -11.62
C GLU A 163 13.41 -8.43 -12.71
N SER A 164 12.69 -9.04 -13.65
CA SER A 164 12.07 -8.32 -14.79
C SER A 164 10.59 -8.60 -14.95
N ARG A 165 10.01 -9.48 -14.11
CA ARG A 165 8.56 -9.75 -14.18
C ARG A 165 7.78 -8.49 -13.81
N PRO A 166 6.81 -8.05 -14.64
CA PRO A 166 6.05 -6.83 -14.37
C PRO A 166 5.28 -6.93 -13.05
N TYR A 167 5.14 -5.81 -12.35
CA TYR A 167 4.40 -5.65 -11.09
C TYR A 167 4.97 -6.39 -9.88
N CYS A 168 6.00 -7.20 -10.06
CA CYS A 168 6.62 -8.00 -9.01
C CYS A 168 7.36 -7.12 -7.99
N VAL A 169 8.15 -6.19 -8.50
CA VAL A 169 8.93 -5.22 -7.71
C VAL A 169 8.61 -3.82 -8.23
N PRO A 170 7.75 -3.05 -7.56
CA PRO A 170 7.24 -1.77 -8.08
C PRO A 170 8.33 -0.76 -8.45
N ALA A 171 9.42 -0.71 -7.69
CA ALA A 171 10.53 0.21 -7.93
C ALA A 171 11.37 -0.14 -9.19
N ARG A 172 11.19 -1.33 -9.78
CA ARG A 172 11.89 -1.71 -11.02
C ARG A 172 11.17 -1.26 -12.30
N ARG A 173 9.90 -0.85 -12.21
CA ARG A 173 9.18 -0.29 -13.36
C ARG A 173 9.85 1.03 -13.78
N GLU A 174 10.21 1.14 -15.05
CA GLU A 174 10.91 2.33 -15.59
C GLU A 174 9.94 3.50 -15.82
N ASP A 175 8.87 3.27 -16.55
CA ASP A 175 7.86 4.28 -16.86
C ASP A 175 6.72 4.29 -15.83
N LEU A 176 6.64 5.38 -15.05
CA LEU A 176 5.60 5.61 -14.05
C LEU A 176 4.54 6.62 -14.54
N THR A 177 4.61 7.06 -15.80
CA THR A 177 3.68 8.04 -16.35
C THR A 177 2.24 7.53 -16.31
N GLY A 178 1.30 8.41 -15.95
CA GLY A 178 -0.14 8.11 -15.95
C GLY A 178 -0.63 7.25 -14.78
N LEU A 179 0.24 6.84 -13.86
CA LEU A 179 -0.20 6.15 -12.65
C LEU A 179 -1.09 7.06 -11.79
N ALA A 180 -1.93 6.45 -10.98
CA ALA A 180 -2.81 7.17 -10.07
C ALA A 180 -2.00 8.03 -9.07
N PRO A 181 -2.48 9.23 -8.68
CA PRO A 181 -1.87 10.02 -7.63
C PRO A 181 -1.64 9.21 -6.36
N ALA A 182 -0.59 9.54 -5.59
CA ALA A 182 -0.20 8.76 -4.43
C ALA A 182 0.01 9.60 -3.18
N TRP A 183 -0.25 9.00 -2.02
CA TRP A 183 0.32 9.39 -0.74
C TRP A 183 1.30 8.30 -0.32
N ILE A 184 2.51 8.70 0.05
CA ILE A 184 3.56 7.80 0.55
C ILE A 184 4.01 8.33 1.91
N GLY A 185 3.87 7.52 2.94
CA GLY A 185 4.33 7.88 4.28
C GLY A 185 5.34 6.88 4.81
N VAL A 186 6.41 7.37 5.45
CA VAL A 186 7.47 6.54 6.01
C VAL A 186 8.13 7.20 7.22
N GLY A 187 8.68 6.41 8.11
CA GLY A 187 9.50 6.89 9.23
C GLY A 187 10.98 6.99 8.84
N ASP A 188 11.71 7.95 9.40
CA ASP A 188 13.14 8.15 9.14
C ASP A 188 14.04 7.04 9.70
N LEU A 189 13.52 6.22 10.64
CA LEU A 189 14.20 5.05 11.20
C LEU A 189 13.78 3.73 10.52
N ASP A 190 12.89 3.80 9.53
CA ASP A 190 12.43 2.63 8.78
C ASP A 190 13.52 2.13 7.80
N LEU A 191 13.58 0.81 7.59
CA LEU A 191 14.44 0.21 6.57
C LEU A 191 14.06 0.71 5.16
N PHE A 192 12.78 0.96 4.92
CA PHE A 192 12.24 1.35 3.61
C PHE A 192 12.30 2.85 3.31
N HIS A 193 12.80 3.67 4.26
CA HIS A 193 12.83 5.12 4.12
C HIS A 193 13.40 5.59 2.77
N ASP A 194 14.58 5.12 2.41
CA ASP A 194 15.28 5.64 1.23
C ASP A 194 14.64 5.16 -0.08
N GLU A 195 14.14 3.91 -0.13
CA GLU A 195 13.45 3.38 -1.32
C GLU A 195 12.10 4.09 -1.53
N ASP A 196 11.40 4.42 -0.46
CA ASP A 196 10.11 5.13 -0.50
C ASP A 196 10.26 6.55 -1.03
N LEU A 197 11.26 7.28 -0.53
CA LEU A 197 11.56 8.62 -1.03
C LEU A 197 12.04 8.60 -2.48
N ALA A 198 12.85 7.61 -2.86
CA ALA A 198 13.31 7.45 -4.25
C ALA A 198 12.14 7.14 -5.19
N TYR A 199 11.21 6.27 -4.79
CA TYR A 199 10.02 5.96 -5.59
C TYR A 199 9.09 7.18 -5.72
N ALA A 200 8.89 7.94 -4.63
CA ALA A 200 8.12 9.17 -4.64
C ALA A 200 8.73 10.24 -5.58
N ALA A 201 10.07 10.37 -5.60
CA ALA A 201 10.75 11.27 -6.52
C ALA A 201 10.51 10.85 -7.97
N ARG A 202 10.67 9.56 -8.30
CA ARG A 202 10.42 9.05 -9.66
C ARG A 202 8.97 9.22 -10.12
N LEU A 203 7.99 9.07 -9.22
CA LEU A 203 6.59 9.36 -9.55
C LEU A 203 6.40 10.84 -9.91
N ARG A 204 7.01 11.77 -9.14
CA ARG A 204 6.96 13.21 -9.45
C ARG A 204 7.62 13.54 -10.78
N ASP A 205 8.78 12.96 -11.05
CA ASP A 205 9.51 13.14 -12.32
C ASP A 205 8.70 12.65 -13.52
N ALA A 206 7.86 11.61 -13.32
CA ALA A 206 6.90 11.12 -14.30
C ALA A 206 5.58 11.94 -14.38
N GLY A 207 5.48 13.07 -13.66
CA GLY A 207 4.30 13.93 -13.65
C GLY A 207 3.13 13.41 -12.81
N VAL A 208 3.35 12.37 -11.98
CA VAL A 208 2.32 11.84 -11.08
C VAL A 208 2.28 12.66 -9.79
N PRO A 209 1.11 13.19 -9.38
CA PRO A 209 0.99 13.92 -8.12
C PRO A 209 1.27 13.02 -6.92
N VAL A 210 2.26 13.38 -6.09
CA VAL A 210 2.65 12.62 -4.89
C VAL A 210 2.74 13.53 -3.68
N GLN A 211 2.03 13.15 -2.63
CA GLN A 211 2.21 13.67 -1.28
C GLN A 211 3.10 12.71 -0.49
N VAL A 212 4.19 13.24 0.07
CA VAL A 212 5.08 12.47 0.97
C VAL A 212 4.87 12.95 2.39
N TYR A 213 4.79 12.01 3.31
CA TYR A 213 4.76 12.26 4.75
C TYR A 213 5.91 11.52 5.42
N GLU A 214 6.95 12.25 5.77
CA GLU A 214 8.11 11.71 6.49
C GLU A 214 7.93 11.95 7.99
N GLN A 215 7.95 10.87 8.79
CA GLN A 215 7.76 10.95 10.23
C GLN A 215 9.08 10.76 10.97
N THR A 216 9.57 11.83 11.60
CA THR A 216 10.77 11.77 12.43
C THR A 216 10.58 10.89 13.67
N GLY A 217 11.58 10.06 13.96
CA GLY A 217 11.63 9.16 15.11
C GLY A 217 10.75 7.92 14.98
N MET A 218 10.17 7.68 13.81
CA MET A 218 9.30 6.52 13.58
C MET A 218 10.08 5.38 12.89
N TYR A 219 10.02 4.20 13.49
CA TYR A 219 10.49 2.95 12.91
C TYR A 219 9.35 2.22 12.17
N HIS A 220 9.66 1.14 11.49
CA HIS A 220 8.69 0.36 10.72
C HIS A 220 7.47 -0.06 11.55
N ALA A 221 6.26 0.25 11.11
CA ALA A 221 5.00 0.00 11.82
C ALA A 221 4.91 0.68 13.20
N GLY A 222 5.69 1.74 13.44
CA GLY A 222 5.68 2.48 14.70
C GLY A 222 4.35 3.17 15.00
N ASP A 223 3.54 3.43 13.98
CA ASP A 223 2.20 4.00 14.12
C ASP A 223 1.17 3.05 14.74
N VAL A 224 1.33 1.73 14.56
CA VAL A 224 0.40 0.71 15.08
C VAL A 224 0.92 0.00 16.32
N LEU A 225 2.23 -0.08 16.52
CA LEU A 225 2.84 -0.81 17.63
C LEU A 225 3.12 0.06 18.86
N THR A 226 3.02 1.38 18.73
CA THR A 226 3.14 2.30 19.85
C THR A 226 1.78 2.50 20.52
N PRO A 227 1.73 2.75 21.86
CA PRO A 227 0.48 2.99 22.56
C PRO A 227 -0.36 4.09 21.89
N VAL A 228 -1.68 3.97 21.99
CA VAL A 228 -2.67 4.92 21.41
C VAL A 228 -2.42 6.39 21.83
N THR A 229 -1.73 6.61 22.94
CA THR A 229 -1.34 7.93 23.43
C THR A 229 -0.16 8.55 22.66
N ASN A 230 0.46 7.83 21.74
CA ASN A 230 1.55 8.37 20.94
C ASN A 230 1.03 9.32 19.86
N THR A 231 1.31 10.60 20.02
CA THR A 231 0.93 11.67 19.07
C THR A 231 1.56 11.48 17.70
N ILE A 232 2.77 10.90 17.61
CA ILE A 232 3.52 10.64 16.38
C ILE A 232 2.74 9.68 15.47
N GLY A 233 2.38 8.51 15.98
CA GLY A 233 1.62 7.51 15.22
C GLY A 233 0.21 8.01 14.85
N SER A 234 -0.42 8.82 15.70
CA SER A 234 -1.72 9.40 15.42
C SER A 234 -1.67 10.41 14.28
N ALA A 235 -0.68 11.31 14.26
CA ALA A 235 -0.50 12.29 13.20
C ALA A 235 -0.18 11.60 11.85
N PHE A 236 0.68 10.58 11.88
CA PHE A 236 1.02 9.79 10.71
C PHE A 236 -0.24 9.12 10.11
N ARG A 237 -1.04 8.44 10.92
CA ARG A 237 -2.30 7.84 10.45
C ARG A 237 -3.28 8.89 9.95
N GLN A 238 -3.43 10.01 10.64
CA GLN A 238 -4.35 11.07 10.22
C GLN A 238 -3.97 11.62 8.85
N SER A 239 -2.69 11.74 8.53
CA SER A 239 -2.24 12.33 7.28
C SER A 239 -2.69 11.54 6.04
N TRP A 240 -2.69 10.21 6.08
CA TRP A 240 -3.19 9.43 4.94
C TRP A 240 -4.72 9.40 4.87
N TYR A 241 -5.43 9.48 6.02
CA TYR A 241 -6.88 9.67 6.01
C TYR A 241 -7.27 10.98 5.33
N ASP A 242 -6.56 12.06 5.64
CA ASP A 242 -6.82 13.38 5.04
C ASP A 242 -6.51 13.37 3.55
N ALA A 243 -5.41 12.75 3.13
CA ALA A 243 -5.05 12.60 1.72
C ALA A 243 -6.10 11.80 0.94
N LEU A 244 -6.60 10.70 1.51
CA LEU A 244 -7.64 9.88 0.89
C LEU A 244 -8.98 10.62 0.83
N ARG A 245 -9.38 11.35 1.88
CA ARG A 245 -10.60 12.16 1.91
C ARG A 245 -10.66 13.14 0.76
N LEU A 246 -9.59 13.89 0.51
CA LEU A 246 -9.50 14.87 -0.59
C LEU A 246 -9.70 14.25 -1.98
N ARG A 247 -9.50 12.94 -2.13
CA ARG A 247 -9.65 12.21 -3.40
C ARG A 247 -11.00 11.50 -3.53
N CYS A 248 -11.63 11.18 -2.40
CA CYS A 248 -12.95 10.56 -2.36
C CYS A 248 -14.09 11.61 -2.48
N GLU A 249 -13.83 12.85 -2.12
CA GLU A 249 -14.75 13.97 -2.31
C GLU A 249 -14.54 14.55 -3.71
N ARG A 250 -15.44 14.26 -4.65
CA ARG A 250 -15.49 15.08 -5.88
C ARG A 250 -15.82 16.51 -5.46
N VAL A 251 -14.94 17.46 -5.76
CA VAL A 251 -15.31 18.87 -5.75
C VAL A 251 -16.50 19.00 -6.72
N PRO A 252 -17.67 19.47 -6.27
CA PRO A 252 -18.77 19.78 -7.20
C PRO A 252 -18.27 20.82 -8.21
N ASN A 253 -18.38 20.51 -9.50
CA ASN A 253 -18.18 21.49 -10.56
C ASN A 253 -19.19 22.62 -10.44
#